data_0cacada09731f1be1a455bbe11e42189
#
_entry.id   0cacada09731f1be1a455bbe11e42189
#
_cell.length_a   1.000
_cell.length_b   1.000
_cell.length_c   1.000
_cell.angle_alpha   90.00
_cell.angle_beta   90.00
_cell.angle_gamma   90.00
#
_symmetry.space_group_name_H-M   'P 1'
#
loop_
_entity.id
_entity.type
_entity.pdbx_description
1 polymer ?
#
loop_
_entity_poly.entity_id
_entity_poly.type
_entity_poly.pdbx_seq_one_letter_code
_entity_poly.pdbx_strand_id
1 'polypeptide(L)'
;MPVPFARLFAVLLFLLAACGPNAAPATTSASPTSTAASSPAAFPATVSDFQDRSITIPKRPERIVSIGPSITEFLFALGAGNRVVGTDDFSDEPAAAKSIEKVGGIKVNFEKVVALKPDLVLIVKFSDGTIEKLASAGLLVLVVDPQSVGEVARTAILVGRATGDDGSVLAATIDQKVQPVRVKVAAATTKPRVYHEVDASDPAKIFTVGPGSYIHDLIEIAGGTNIAAKAVGAYPQLSAEEILRADPEVIVLAAAPYSAKPEQVAARTGWSAISAVKNGRIVTIEPNLINRPGPRVGEAAEAYARLVHPELYR
;
A
#
# COMPACT_ATOMS: atom_id res chain seq x y z
N MET A 1 -15.61 -65.06 5.91
CA MET A 1 -16.77 -65.75 5.31
C MET A 1 -17.53 -64.77 4.45
N PRO A 2 -18.09 -65.26 3.40
CA PRO A 2 -17.56 -65.11 2.03
C PRO A 2 -18.43 -64.23 1.12
N VAL A 3 -17.83 -63.64 0.13
CA VAL A 3 -17.76 -63.94 -1.31
C VAL A 3 -19.05 -63.67 -2.17
N PRO A 4 -18.97 -63.57 -3.43
CA PRO A 4 -19.23 -62.44 -4.33
C PRO A 4 -20.37 -62.75 -5.30
N PHE A 5 -20.70 -61.79 -6.21
CA PHE A 5 -21.29 -62.22 -7.48
C PHE A 5 -20.97 -61.22 -8.62
N ALA A 6 -20.27 -61.75 -9.61
CA ALA A 6 -20.07 -61.23 -10.93
C ALA A 6 -21.19 -61.73 -11.85
N ARG A 7 -21.38 -61.08 -13.00
CA ARG A 7 -21.78 -61.57 -14.36
C ARG A 7 -22.33 -60.38 -15.13
N LEU A 8 -21.93 -60.12 -16.26
CA LEU A 8 -21.49 -60.72 -17.54
C LEU A 8 -22.44 -60.31 -18.66
N PHE A 9 -21.85 -59.80 -19.77
CA PHE A 9 -22.29 -59.85 -21.18
C PHE A 9 -23.51 -59.04 -21.64
N ALA A 10 -23.34 -58.13 -22.64
CA ALA A 10 -23.62 -58.49 -24.05
C ALA A 10 -23.10 -57.43 -25.03
N VAL A 11 -22.32 -57.90 -25.94
CA VAL A 11 -21.88 -57.24 -27.20
C VAL A 11 -23.06 -57.22 -28.17
N LEU A 12 -23.29 -56.12 -28.85
CA LEU A 12 -23.99 -56.17 -30.13
C LEU A 12 -23.38 -55.14 -31.10
N LEU A 13 -22.68 -55.74 -32.08
CA LEU A 13 -22.15 -55.07 -33.26
C LEU A 13 -23.30 -54.82 -34.24
N PHE A 14 -23.46 -53.61 -34.78
CA PHE A 14 -24.14 -53.37 -36.04
C PHE A 14 -23.36 -52.35 -36.88
N LEU A 15 -22.73 -52.89 -37.93
CA LEU A 15 -22.23 -52.15 -39.06
C LEU A 15 -23.39 -51.86 -40.01
N LEU A 16 -23.54 -50.61 -40.42
CA LEU A 16 -24.07 -50.31 -41.77
C LEU A 16 -23.56 -48.93 -42.22
N ALA A 17 -22.95 -48.95 -43.37
CA ALA A 17 -22.44 -47.81 -44.10
C ALA A 17 -23.56 -47.10 -44.87
N ALA A 18 -23.46 -45.75 -44.96
CA ALA A 18 -24.01 -45.03 -46.14
C ALA A 18 -23.38 -43.64 -46.24
N CYS A 19 -23.03 -43.30 -47.47
CA CYS A 19 -22.36 -42.11 -47.99
C CYS A 19 -23.04 -40.76 -47.76
N GLY A 20 -22.19 -39.73 -47.56
CA GLY A 20 -22.13 -38.37 -48.11
C GLY A 20 -23.23 -37.36 -47.80
N PRO A 21 -23.12 -36.07 -48.10
CA PRO A 21 -21.94 -35.31 -48.57
C PRO A 21 -21.66 -34.02 -47.79
N ASN A 22 -20.45 -33.52 -47.95
CA ASN A 22 -20.06 -32.11 -47.95
C ASN A 22 -20.62 -31.16 -46.85
N ALA A 23 -19.96 -31.03 -45.71
CA ALA A 23 -20.15 -29.91 -44.81
C ALA A 23 -18.98 -28.93 -45.00
N ALA A 24 -19.32 -27.71 -45.39
CA ALA A 24 -18.44 -26.55 -45.46
C ALA A 24 -17.76 -26.26 -44.12
N PRO A 25 -16.52 -25.67 -44.09
CA PRO A 25 -15.86 -25.32 -42.84
C PRO A 25 -16.69 -24.27 -42.13
N ALA A 26 -17.08 -24.58 -40.89
CA ALA A 26 -17.65 -23.63 -39.97
C ALA A 26 -16.56 -22.59 -39.61
N THR A 27 -16.70 -21.40 -40.15
CA THR A 27 -15.96 -20.23 -39.68
C THR A 27 -16.35 -19.97 -38.25
N THR A 28 -15.48 -20.33 -37.33
CA THR A 28 -15.56 -19.94 -35.92
C THR A 28 -15.37 -18.43 -35.87
N SER A 29 -16.47 -17.70 -35.82
CA SER A 29 -16.47 -16.26 -35.54
C SER A 29 -15.98 -16.09 -34.11
N ALA A 30 -14.71 -15.72 -33.95
CA ALA A 30 -14.18 -15.26 -32.69
C ALA A 30 -14.93 -13.97 -32.35
N SER A 31 -15.83 -14.05 -31.39
CA SER A 31 -16.41 -12.85 -30.77
C SER A 31 -15.26 -12.00 -30.26
N PRO A 32 -15.18 -10.71 -30.62
CA PRO A 32 -14.18 -9.84 -30.03
C PRO A 32 -14.46 -9.80 -28.52
N THR A 33 -13.48 -10.21 -27.73
CA THR A 33 -13.47 -9.95 -26.30
C THR A 33 -13.56 -8.45 -26.14
N SER A 34 -14.75 -7.97 -25.81
CA SER A 34 -15.01 -6.58 -25.46
C SER A 34 -14.18 -6.31 -24.22
N THR A 35 -13.03 -5.66 -24.41
CA THR A 35 -12.34 -4.98 -23.34
C THR A 35 -13.31 -3.91 -22.87
N ALA A 36 -14.02 -4.19 -21.77
CA ALA A 36 -14.90 -3.24 -21.12
C ALA A 36 -14.03 -2.05 -20.72
N ALA A 37 -14.03 -1.00 -21.54
CA ALA A 37 -13.52 0.30 -21.14
C ALA A 37 -14.37 0.68 -19.91
N SER A 38 -13.72 0.74 -18.74
CA SER A 38 -14.40 1.18 -17.53
C SER A 38 -14.86 2.61 -17.75
N SER A 39 -16.17 2.80 -17.70
CA SER A 39 -16.77 4.12 -17.83
C SER A 39 -16.30 5.00 -16.67
N PRO A 40 -15.97 6.28 -16.93
CA PRO A 40 -15.71 7.24 -15.87
C PRO A 40 -16.80 7.20 -14.81
N ALA A 41 -16.45 7.35 -13.53
CA ALA A 41 -17.44 7.31 -12.45
C ALA A 41 -18.54 8.35 -12.70
N ALA A 42 -19.80 7.90 -12.70
CA ALA A 42 -20.93 8.80 -12.84
C ALA A 42 -21.13 9.61 -11.55
N PHE A 43 -21.46 10.89 -11.68
CA PHE A 43 -21.80 11.76 -10.55
C PHE A 43 -23.31 11.96 -10.45
N PRO A 44 -23.89 12.12 -9.23
CA PRO A 44 -23.20 12.12 -7.94
C PRO A 44 -22.60 10.76 -7.59
N ALA A 45 -21.38 10.76 -7.04
CA ALA A 45 -20.68 9.57 -6.59
C ALA A 45 -20.66 9.50 -5.06
N THR A 46 -21.08 8.38 -4.49
CA THR A 46 -20.97 8.16 -3.04
C THR A 46 -19.88 7.16 -2.76
N VAL A 47 -19.00 7.50 -1.81
CA VAL A 47 -17.86 6.70 -1.37
C VAL A 47 -17.83 6.60 0.15
N SER A 48 -17.28 5.49 0.68
CA SER A 48 -16.97 5.37 2.11
C SER A 48 -15.48 5.70 2.30
N ASP A 49 -15.17 6.62 3.20
CA ASP A 49 -13.81 7.02 3.51
C ASP A 49 -13.17 6.12 4.61
N PHE A 50 -11.92 6.42 4.97
CA PHE A 50 -11.18 5.65 6.00
C PHE A 50 -11.60 5.97 7.45
N GLN A 51 -12.65 6.75 7.63
CA GLN A 51 -13.36 6.93 8.93
C GLN A 51 -14.78 6.36 8.87
N ASP A 52 -15.07 5.48 7.89
CA ASP A 52 -16.39 4.87 7.64
C ASP A 52 -17.51 5.89 7.40
N ARG A 53 -17.15 7.12 6.99
CA ARG A 53 -18.12 8.16 6.65
C ARG A 53 -18.55 7.99 5.20
N SER A 54 -19.87 8.09 4.97
CA SER A 54 -20.44 8.13 3.61
C SER A 54 -20.37 9.54 3.06
N ILE A 55 -19.56 9.76 2.03
CA ILE A 55 -19.32 11.06 1.41
C ILE A 55 -19.94 11.06 0.00
N THR A 56 -20.86 11.97 -0.24
CA THR A 56 -21.47 12.16 -1.59
C THR A 56 -20.81 13.33 -2.30
N ILE A 57 -20.18 13.06 -3.42
CA ILE A 57 -19.50 14.02 -4.29
C ILE A 57 -20.49 14.34 -5.42
N PRO A 58 -21.02 15.58 -5.48
CA PRO A 58 -22.16 15.90 -6.35
C PRO A 58 -21.80 15.99 -7.84
N LYS A 59 -20.55 16.35 -8.15
CA LYS A 59 -20.02 16.49 -9.51
C LYS A 59 -18.53 16.16 -9.53
N ARG A 60 -17.96 15.94 -10.71
CA ARG A 60 -16.52 15.75 -10.87
C ARG A 60 -15.76 16.92 -10.29
N PRO A 61 -14.82 16.67 -9.34
CA PRO A 61 -14.02 17.75 -8.76
C PRO A 61 -13.04 18.35 -9.78
N GLU A 62 -13.01 19.68 -9.85
CA GLU A 62 -12.10 20.45 -10.71
C GLU A 62 -11.04 21.21 -9.90
N ARG A 63 -11.24 21.35 -8.59
CA ARG A 63 -10.32 22.02 -7.67
C ARG A 63 -10.08 21.15 -6.45
N ILE A 64 -9.00 20.41 -6.46
CA ILE A 64 -8.67 19.41 -5.42
C ILE A 64 -7.55 19.95 -4.54
N VAL A 65 -7.73 19.89 -3.23
CA VAL A 65 -6.64 20.05 -2.26
C VAL A 65 -6.25 18.68 -1.73
N SER A 66 -4.95 18.38 -1.77
CA SER A 66 -4.36 17.12 -1.31
C SER A 66 -3.49 17.37 -0.09
N ILE A 67 -3.85 16.78 1.05
CA ILE A 67 -3.11 16.91 2.31
C ILE A 67 -2.63 15.52 2.74
N GLY A 68 -1.49 15.15 2.20
CA GLY A 68 -0.82 13.87 2.38
C GLY A 68 -0.03 13.49 1.13
N PRO A 69 1.30 13.24 1.23
CA PRO A 69 2.15 12.96 0.08
C PRO A 69 1.67 11.76 -0.74
N SER A 70 1.24 10.67 -0.09
CA SER A 70 0.70 9.48 -0.77
C SER A 70 -0.58 9.79 -1.57
N ILE A 71 -1.44 10.68 -1.05
CA ILE A 71 -2.67 11.11 -1.72
C ILE A 71 -2.33 11.89 -2.99
N THR A 72 -1.35 12.79 -2.89
CA THR A 72 -0.85 13.54 -4.05
C THR A 72 -0.32 12.59 -5.12
N GLU A 73 0.46 11.58 -4.74
CA GLU A 73 0.94 10.55 -5.67
C GLU A 73 -0.22 9.79 -6.34
N PHE A 74 -1.29 9.43 -5.60
CA PHE A 74 -2.49 8.80 -6.18
C PHE A 74 -3.18 9.70 -7.19
N LEU A 75 -3.37 10.99 -6.88
CA LEU A 75 -4.02 11.94 -7.78
C LEU A 75 -3.26 12.08 -9.11
N PHE A 76 -1.95 12.16 -9.04
CA PHE A 76 -1.12 12.23 -10.25
C PHE A 76 -1.14 10.90 -11.03
N ALA A 77 -1.04 9.77 -10.35
CA ALA A 77 -1.08 8.45 -10.99
C ALA A 77 -2.42 8.15 -11.67
N LEU A 78 -3.52 8.74 -11.17
CA LEU A 78 -4.86 8.66 -11.75
C LEU A 78 -5.12 9.70 -12.86
N GLY A 79 -4.15 10.59 -13.16
CA GLY A 79 -4.33 11.65 -14.15
C GLY A 79 -5.10 12.88 -13.65
N ALA A 80 -5.36 12.97 -12.34
CA ALA A 80 -6.05 14.09 -11.69
C ALA A 80 -5.11 15.26 -11.30
N GLY A 81 -3.82 15.13 -11.53
CA GLY A 81 -2.80 16.08 -11.07
C GLY A 81 -3.01 17.51 -11.53
N ASN A 82 -3.55 17.73 -12.74
CA ASN A 82 -3.87 19.06 -13.28
C ASN A 82 -5.04 19.76 -12.56
N ARG A 83 -5.80 19.05 -11.74
CA ARG A 83 -6.91 19.57 -10.93
C ARG A 83 -6.49 19.84 -9.48
N VAL A 84 -5.26 19.48 -9.10
CA VAL A 84 -4.71 19.73 -7.76
C VAL A 84 -4.28 21.19 -7.67
N VAL A 85 -4.96 21.95 -6.82
CA VAL A 85 -4.72 23.40 -6.62
C VAL A 85 -3.97 23.71 -5.34
N GLY A 86 -3.81 22.75 -4.44
CA GLY A 86 -3.05 22.87 -3.19
C GLY A 86 -2.57 21.52 -2.69
N THR A 87 -1.35 21.50 -2.10
CA THR A 87 -0.76 20.30 -1.50
C THR A 87 -0.12 20.65 -0.15
N ASP A 88 0.12 19.64 0.69
CA ASP A 88 0.96 19.82 1.88
C ASP A 88 2.43 20.07 1.53
N ASP A 89 3.22 20.52 2.53
CA ASP A 89 4.62 20.87 2.37
C ASP A 89 5.52 19.67 2.00
N PHE A 90 5.07 18.44 2.29
CA PHE A 90 5.81 17.20 2.08
C PHE A 90 5.49 16.53 0.73
N SER A 91 4.48 17.01 0.02
CA SER A 91 4.11 16.51 -1.32
C SER A 91 5.09 17.01 -2.36
N ASP A 92 6.08 16.20 -2.70
CA ASP A 92 7.19 16.48 -3.62
C ASP A 92 7.30 15.49 -4.78
N GLU A 93 6.45 14.46 -4.79
CA GLU A 93 6.34 13.47 -5.86
C GLU A 93 4.91 13.44 -6.45
N PRO A 94 4.84 13.35 -7.80
CA PRO A 94 5.92 13.50 -8.76
C PRO A 94 6.48 14.94 -8.77
N ALA A 95 7.59 15.17 -9.45
CA ALA A 95 8.26 16.48 -9.45
C ALA A 95 7.33 17.68 -9.74
N ALA A 96 6.27 17.47 -10.53
CA ALA A 96 5.24 18.46 -10.81
C ALA A 96 4.49 18.95 -9.56
N ALA A 97 4.39 18.12 -8.51
CA ALA A 97 3.72 18.49 -7.26
C ALA A 97 4.47 19.58 -6.47
N LYS A 98 5.78 19.76 -6.73
CA LYS A 98 6.61 20.76 -6.04
C LYS A 98 6.20 22.19 -6.34
N SER A 99 5.63 22.45 -7.52
CA SER A 99 5.19 23.79 -7.96
C SER A 99 3.78 24.15 -7.54
N ILE A 100 3.02 23.22 -6.93
CA ILE A 100 1.66 23.47 -6.47
C ILE A 100 1.69 24.27 -5.16
N GLU A 101 0.72 25.19 -4.98
CA GLU A 101 0.58 26.01 -3.76
C GLU A 101 0.59 25.12 -2.51
N LYS A 102 1.39 25.51 -1.51
CA LYS A 102 1.53 24.77 -0.25
C LYS A 102 0.58 25.28 0.80
N VAL A 103 -0.21 24.36 1.36
CA VAL A 103 -1.23 24.64 2.39
C VAL A 103 -0.79 24.24 3.81
N GLY A 104 0.51 24.11 4.05
CA GLY A 104 1.10 23.75 5.34
C GLY A 104 1.54 22.28 5.39
N GLY A 105 2.28 21.94 6.45
CA GLY A 105 2.83 20.61 6.69
C GLY A 105 2.14 19.89 7.86
N ILE A 106 2.86 19.69 8.98
CA ILE A 106 2.31 19.08 10.20
C ILE A 106 1.09 19.86 10.71
N LYS A 107 1.11 21.19 10.55
CA LYS A 107 -0.05 22.04 10.77
C LYS A 107 -0.59 22.52 9.44
N VAL A 108 -1.82 22.17 9.15
CA VAL A 108 -2.54 22.63 7.97
C VAL A 108 -2.91 24.10 8.11
N ASN A 109 -2.61 24.91 7.10
CA ASN A 109 -3.05 26.30 7.05
C ASN A 109 -4.48 26.37 6.52
N PHE A 110 -5.43 26.42 7.43
CA PHE A 110 -6.86 26.41 7.14
C PHE A 110 -7.28 27.56 6.20
N GLU A 111 -6.75 28.78 6.42
CA GLU A 111 -7.10 29.96 5.64
C GLU A 111 -6.64 29.79 4.18
N LYS A 112 -5.46 29.23 3.94
CA LYS A 112 -4.98 28.90 2.61
C LYS A 112 -5.87 27.86 1.92
N VAL A 113 -6.25 26.78 2.63
CA VAL A 113 -7.16 25.77 2.06
C VAL A 113 -8.47 26.42 1.61
N VAL A 114 -9.10 27.22 2.47
CA VAL A 114 -10.37 27.92 2.15
C VAL A 114 -10.20 28.90 1.00
N ALA A 115 -9.09 29.66 0.97
CA ALA A 115 -8.81 30.64 -0.09
C ALA A 115 -8.68 29.99 -1.47
N LEU A 116 -8.21 28.74 -1.55
CA LEU A 116 -8.12 27.98 -2.80
C LEU A 116 -9.49 27.53 -3.34
N LYS A 117 -10.56 27.67 -2.56
CA LYS A 117 -11.94 27.30 -2.94
C LYS A 117 -12.01 25.89 -3.55
N PRO A 118 -11.54 24.86 -2.85
CA PRO A 118 -11.59 23.51 -3.36
C PRO A 118 -13.03 22.99 -3.39
N ASP A 119 -13.35 22.17 -4.37
CA ASP A 119 -14.59 21.40 -4.40
C ASP A 119 -14.43 19.98 -3.84
N LEU A 120 -13.18 19.57 -3.56
CA LEU A 120 -12.83 18.34 -2.80
C LEU A 120 -11.51 18.54 -2.06
N VAL A 121 -11.46 18.15 -0.80
CA VAL A 121 -10.25 18.03 0.00
C VAL A 121 -10.02 16.56 0.31
N LEU A 122 -8.90 15.99 -0.13
CA LEU A 122 -8.44 14.68 0.31
C LEU A 122 -7.35 14.89 1.38
N ILE A 123 -7.48 14.17 2.50
CA ILE A 123 -6.62 14.39 3.65
C ILE A 123 -6.31 13.07 4.36
N VAL A 124 -5.08 12.88 4.85
CA VAL A 124 -4.76 11.79 5.77
C VAL A 124 -5.46 12.03 7.12
N LYS A 125 -5.55 11.00 7.94
CA LYS A 125 -6.16 11.12 9.25
C LYS A 125 -5.36 12.05 10.16
N PHE A 126 -6.01 13.08 10.68
CA PHE A 126 -5.49 13.96 11.72
C PHE A 126 -6.34 13.83 12.98
N SER A 127 -5.72 13.94 14.15
CA SER A 127 -6.38 13.86 15.46
C SER A 127 -6.51 15.22 16.17
N ASP A 128 -6.15 16.32 15.48
CA ASP A 128 -6.11 17.68 16.03
C ASP A 128 -7.37 18.52 15.74
N GLY A 129 -8.43 17.90 15.19
CA GLY A 129 -9.68 18.60 14.82
C GLY A 129 -9.62 19.29 13.45
N THR A 130 -8.54 19.15 12.68
CA THR A 130 -8.39 19.76 11.35
C THR A 130 -9.49 19.30 10.38
N ILE A 131 -9.84 18.00 10.39
CA ILE A 131 -10.86 17.43 9.49
C ILE A 131 -12.22 18.06 9.78
N GLU A 132 -12.61 18.13 11.06
CA GLU A 132 -13.87 18.69 11.51
C GLU A 132 -13.97 20.20 11.23
N LYS A 133 -12.85 20.92 11.39
CA LYS A 133 -12.77 22.35 11.09
C LYS A 133 -12.98 22.62 9.61
N LEU A 134 -12.35 21.84 8.72
CA LEU A 134 -12.53 21.97 7.27
C LEU A 134 -13.98 21.63 6.86
N ALA A 135 -14.54 20.55 7.40
CA ALA A 135 -15.94 20.17 7.13
C ALA A 135 -16.94 21.23 7.62
N SER A 136 -16.72 21.82 8.82
CA SER A 136 -17.57 22.88 9.38
C SER A 136 -17.52 24.19 8.56
N ALA A 137 -16.47 24.39 7.77
CA ALA A 137 -16.38 25.49 6.81
C ALA A 137 -17.12 25.20 5.49
N GLY A 138 -17.86 24.09 5.40
CA GLY A 138 -18.61 23.70 4.21
C GLY A 138 -17.78 23.03 3.11
N LEU A 139 -16.54 22.64 3.40
CA LEU A 139 -15.69 21.92 2.45
C LEU A 139 -16.05 20.42 2.44
N LEU A 140 -16.02 19.81 1.25
CA LEU A 140 -16.17 18.37 1.10
C LEU A 140 -14.83 17.71 1.42
N VAL A 141 -14.77 16.96 2.53
CA VAL A 141 -13.53 16.35 3.04
C VAL A 141 -13.62 14.83 3.00
N LEU A 142 -12.69 14.20 2.30
CA LEU A 142 -12.54 12.74 2.19
C LEU A 142 -11.24 12.32 2.89
N VAL A 143 -11.34 11.46 3.91
CA VAL A 143 -10.17 10.93 4.62
C VAL A 143 -9.63 9.72 3.89
N VAL A 144 -8.31 9.72 3.62
CA VAL A 144 -7.58 8.67 2.90
C VAL A 144 -6.37 8.27 3.73
N ASP A 145 -6.45 7.11 4.41
CA ASP A 145 -5.43 6.71 5.39
C ASP A 145 -5.24 5.17 5.42
N PRO A 146 -4.71 4.56 4.32
CA PRO A 146 -4.53 3.12 4.26
C PRO A 146 -3.52 2.62 5.29
N GLN A 147 -3.92 1.60 6.06
CA GLN A 147 -3.13 1.00 7.13
C GLN A 147 -2.54 -0.36 6.76
N SER A 148 -2.81 -0.85 5.55
CA SER A 148 -2.28 -2.11 5.02
C SER A 148 -1.96 -1.99 3.53
N VAL A 149 -1.10 -2.88 3.03
CA VAL A 149 -0.77 -2.92 1.59
C VAL A 149 -2.00 -3.24 0.73
N GLY A 150 -2.92 -4.08 1.24
CA GLY A 150 -4.20 -4.34 0.56
C GLY A 150 -5.10 -3.11 0.48
N GLU A 151 -5.05 -2.23 1.48
CA GLU A 151 -5.79 -0.96 1.46
C GLU A 151 -5.18 0.06 0.50
N VAL A 152 -3.87 0.01 0.24
CA VAL A 152 -3.23 0.88 -0.76
C VAL A 152 -3.83 0.65 -2.15
N ALA A 153 -4.02 -0.61 -2.57
CA ALA A 153 -4.67 -0.91 -3.85
C ALA A 153 -6.15 -0.44 -3.87
N ARG A 154 -6.90 -0.66 -2.77
CA ARG A 154 -8.28 -0.17 -2.65
C ARG A 154 -8.36 1.36 -2.66
N THR A 155 -7.36 2.05 -2.15
CA THR A 155 -7.25 3.52 -2.19
C THR A 155 -7.23 4.05 -3.61
N ALA A 156 -6.57 3.37 -4.54
CA ALA A 156 -6.60 3.75 -5.95
C ALA A 156 -8.04 3.78 -6.50
N ILE A 157 -8.85 2.78 -6.15
CA ILE A 157 -10.27 2.70 -6.55
C ILE A 157 -11.08 3.80 -5.87
N LEU A 158 -10.88 4.03 -4.58
CA LEU A 158 -11.58 5.06 -3.80
C LEU A 158 -11.31 6.46 -4.37
N VAL A 159 -10.04 6.82 -4.53
CA VAL A 159 -9.63 8.13 -5.04
C VAL A 159 -10.09 8.31 -6.48
N GLY A 160 -9.94 7.27 -7.32
CA GLY A 160 -10.44 7.28 -8.69
C GLY A 160 -11.95 7.57 -8.75
N ARG A 161 -12.75 6.84 -7.96
CA ARG A 161 -14.19 7.07 -7.88
C ARG A 161 -14.55 8.47 -7.37
N ALA A 162 -13.80 8.98 -6.39
CA ALA A 162 -14.00 10.32 -5.83
C ALA A 162 -13.67 11.43 -6.82
N THR A 163 -12.72 11.21 -7.72
CA THR A 163 -12.26 12.20 -8.70
C THR A 163 -12.85 12.02 -10.10
N GLY A 164 -13.62 10.94 -10.33
CA GLY A 164 -14.19 10.61 -11.62
C GLY A 164 -13.20 9.98 -12.59
N ASP A 165 -12.15 9.36 -12.06
CA ASP A 165 -11.11 8.67 -12.83
C ASP A 165 -11.20 7.15 -12.57
N ASP A 166 -10.64 6.32 -13.45
CA ASP A 166 -10.62 4.87 -13.25
C ASP A 166 -9.43 4.44 -12.39
N GLY A 167 -9.70 4.07 -11.14
CA GLY A 167 -8.69 3.54 -10.22
C GLY A 167 -8.38 2.06 -10.37
N SER A 168 -9.15 1.31 -11.17
CA SER A 168 -9.02 -0.16 -11.25
C SER A 168 -7.70 -0.60 -11.87
N VAL A 169 -7.25 0.10 -12.90
CA VAL A 169 -5.96 -0.18 -13.57
C VAL A 169 -4.79 0.08 -12.62
N LEU A 170 -4.85 1.18 -11.87
CA LEU A 170 -3.81 1.50 -10.89
C LEU A 170 -3.79 0.48 -9.74
N ALA A 171 -4.96 0.08 -9.23
CA ALA A 171 -5.09 -0.96 -8.21
C ALA A 171 -4.48 -2.29 -8.68
N ALA A 172 -4.82 -2.73 -9.90
CA ALA A 172 -4.26 -3.94 -10.50
C ALA A 172 -2.72 -3.83 -10.68
N THR A 173 -2.21 -2.66 -11.07
CA THR A 173 -0.78 -2.41 -11.22
C THR A 173 -0.05 -2.52 -9.88
N ILE A 174 -0.65 -2.01 -8.80
CA ILE A 174 -0.11 -2.13 -7.43
C ILE A 174 0.00 -3.61 -7.05
N ASP A 175 -1.07 -4.37 -7.23
CA ASP A 175 -1.08 -5.81 -6.91
C ASP A 175 -0.06 -6.58 -7.77
N GLN A 176 0.04 -6.28 -9.07
CA GLN A 176 1.01 -6.90 -9.98
C GLN A 176 2.47 -6.61 -9.58
N LYS A 177 2.76 -5.49 -8.93
CA LYS A 177 4.11 -5.18 -8.43
C LYS A 177 4.41 -5.86 -7.09
N VAL A 178 3.42 -6.08 -6.24
CA VAL A 178 3.58 -6.72 -4.93
C VAL A 178 3.68 -8.24 -5.04
N GLN A 179 2.90 -8.87 -5.92
CA GLN A 179 2.85 -10.34 -6.04
C GLN A 179 4.20 -10.99 -6.38
N PRO A 180 5.03 -10.49 -7.31
CA PRO A 180 6.35 -11.05 -7.57
C PRO A 180 7.26 -11.06 -6.34
N VAL A 181 7.16 -10.07 -5.47
CA VAL A 181 7.92 -10.01 -4.22
C VAL A 181 7.50 -11.17 -3.31
N ARG A 182 6.18 -11.36 -3.09
CA ARG A 182 5.65 -12.48 -2.29
C ARG A 182 6.11 -13.84 -2.82
N VAL A 183 6.03 -14.04 -4.14
CA VAL A 183 6.47 -15.28 -4.79
C VAL A 183 7.97 -15.50 -4.58
N LYS A 184 8.77 -14.46 -4.74
CA LYS A 184 10.22 -14.53 -4.61
C LYS A 184 10.64 -14.87 -3.18
N VAL A 185 10.08 -14.19 -2.18
CA VAL A 185 10.42 -14.43 -0.78
C VAL A 185 9.86 -15.76 -0.24
N ALA A 186 8.85 -16.35 -0.90
CA ALA A 186 8.36 -17.69 -0.55
C ALA A 186 9.43 -18.77 -0.73
N ALA A 187 10.48 -18.52 -1.51
CA ALA A 187 11.64 -19.39 -1.66
C ALA A 187 12.67 -19.24 -0.52
N ALA A 188 12.52 -18.26 0.36
CA ALA A 188 13.43 -18.06 1.49
C ALA A 188 13.31 -19.21 2.49
N THR A 189 14.46 -19.68 3.00
CA THR A 189 14.52 -20.75 4.01
C THR A 189 14.42 -20.23 5.44
N THR A 190 14.51 -18.93 5.64
CA THR A 190 14.49 -18.25 6.94
C THR A 190 13.47 -17.12 6.95
N LYS A 191 13.05 -16.71 8.15
CA LYS A 191 12.23 -15.50 8.38
C LYS A 191 12.93 -14.64 9.40
N PRO A 192 13.85 -13.75 8.99
CA PRO A 192 14.62 -12.93 9.90
C PRO A 192 13.73 -12.06 10.79
N ARG A 193 14.12 -11.92 12.06
CA ARG A 193 13.48 -10.97 12.97
C ARG A 193 13.91 -9.56 12.60
N VAL A 194 12.92 -8.70 12.32
CA VAL A 194 13.11 -7.33 11.83
C VAL A 194 12.67 -6.34 12.90
N TYR A 195 13.52 -5.39 13.20
CA TYR A 195 13.21 -4.20 13.95
C TYR A 195 13.24 -3.00 13.01
N HIS A 196 12.11 -2.28 12.87
CA HIS A 196 12.04 -1.03 12.15
C HIS A 196 11.98 0.13 13.14
N GLU A 197 12.99 0.98 13.15
CA GLU A 197 13.04 2.14 14.02
C GLU A 197 12.29 3.33 13.40
N VAL A 198 11.31 3.86 14.13
CA VAL A 198 10.57 5.07 13.73
C VAL A 198 11.16 6.30 14.41
N ASP A 199 11.30 6.25 15.75
CA ASP A 199 11.87 7.32 16.54
C ASP A 199 12.50 6.75 17.82
N ALA A 200 13.75 7.11 18.08
CA ALA A 200 14.50 6.74 19.27
C ALA A 200 15.13 7.97 19.95
N SER A 201 14.49 9.11 19.81
CA SER A 201 14.90 10.36 20.49
C SER A 201 14.86 10.23 22.01
N ASP A 202 13.92 9.43 22.54
CA ASP A 202 13.90 8.98 23.94
C ASP A 202 14.28 7.49 24.01
N PRO A 203 15.48 7.16 24.52
CA PRO A 203 15.93 5.76 24.63
C PRO A 203 15.05 4.87 25.53
N ALA A 204 14.25 5.46 26.41
CA ALA A 204 13.31 4.72 27.26
C ALA A 204 12.00 4.38 26.56
N LYS A 205 11.69 5.03 25.42
CA LYS A 205 10.41 4.96 24.72
C LYS A 205 10.63 4.99 23.22
N ILE A 206 11.19 3.92 22.69
CA ILE A 206 11.53 3.83 21.27
C ILE A 206 10.30 3.45 20.45
N PHE A 207 9.90 4.29 19.52
CA PHE A 207 8.80 3.98 18.61
C PHE A 207 9.25 3.05 17.50
N THR A 208 8.45 2.03 17.28
CA THR A 208 8.59 1.08 16.17
C THR A 208 7.28 0.92 15.43
N VAL A 209 7.25 0.05 14.43
CA VAL A 209 6.03 -0.29 13.69
C VAL A 209 5.41 -1.56 14.25
N GLY A 210 4.09 -1.57 14.41
CA GLY A 210 3.33 -2.70 14.93
C GLY A 210 2.15 -3.06 14.04
N PRO A 211 1.30 -4.03 14.47
CA PRO A 211 0.08 -4.40 13.78
C PRO A 211 -0.84 -3.18 13.56
N GLY A 212 -1.39 -3.06 12.34
CA GLY A 212 -2.19 -1.90 11.94
C GLY A 212 -1.38 -0.76 11.33
N SER A 213 -0.07 -0.95 11.09
CA SER A 213 0.70 -0.10 10.18
C SER A 213 0.97 -0.83 8.87
N TYR A 214 0.92 -0.13 7.75
CA TYR A 214 1.24 -0.74 6.46
C TYR A 214 2.72 -1.17 6.35
N ILE A 215 3.62 -0.58 7.16
CA ILE A 215 5.03 -1.00 7.23
C ILE A 215 5.15 -2.38 7.90
N HIS A 216 4.28 -2.70 8.86
CA HIS A 216 4.21 -4.06 9.40
C HIS A 216 3.89 -5.07 8.28
N ASP A 217 2.91 -4.77 7.42
CA ASP A 217 2.60 -5.59 6.25
C ASP A 217 3.79 -5.71 5.28
N LEU A 218 4.55 -4.63 5.07
CA LEU A 218 5.75 -4.67 4.22
C LEU A 218 6.82 -5.61 4.78
N ILE A 219 7.01 -5.65 6.10
CA ILE A 219 7.92 -6.60 6.76
C ILE A 219 7.48 -8.03 6.48
N GLU A 220 6.20 -8.33 6.65
CA GLU A 220 5.64 -9.67 6.40
C GLU A 220 5.72 -10.05 4.90
N ILE A 221 5.39 -9.13 4.00
CA ILE A 221 5.52 -9.31 2.54
C ILE A 221 6.97 -9.56 2.13
N ALA A 222 7.91 -8.89 2.80
CA ALA A 222 9.34 -9.06 2.60
C ALA A 222 9.89 -10.37 3.21
N GLY A 223 9.05 -11.20 3.81
CA GLY A 223 9.45 -12.49 4.40
C GLY A 223 10.15 -12.35 5.77
N GLY A 224 10.09 -11.19 6.41
CA GLY A 224 10.59 -10.96 7.76
C GLY A 224 9.52 -11.27 8.83
N THR A 225 9.95 -11.27 10.08
CA THR A 225 9.09 -11.32 11.25
C THR A 225 9.29 -10.04 12.05
N ASN A 226 8.27 -9.21 12.17
CA ASN A 226 8.35 -7.98 12.96
C ASN A 226 8.48 -8.32 14.46
N ILE A 227 9.51 -7.78 15.13
CA ILE A 227 9.69 -8.02 16.58
C ILE A 227 8.52 -7.47 17.42
N ALA A 228 7.81 -6.47 16.91
CA ALA A 228 6.64 -5.87 17.54
C ALA A 228 5.30 -6.45 17.05
N ALA A 229 5.28 -7.63 16.39
CA ALA A 229 4.07 -8.23 15.84
C ALA A 229 2.97 -8.54 16.88
N LYS A 230 3.31 -8.59 18.16
CA LYS A 230 2.36 -8.82 19.27
C LYS A 230 2.03 -7.55 20.06
N ALA A 231 2.62 -6.42 19.70
CA ALA A 231 2.35 -5.16 20.36
C ALA A 231 0.98 -4.60 19.95
N VAL A 232 0.44 -3.69 20.75
CA VAL A 232 -0.86 -3.06 20.47
C VAL A 232 -0.64 -1.75 19.72
N GLY A 233 -1.34 -1.60 18.60
CA GLY A 233 -1.35 -0.37 17.80
C GLY A 233 -0.29 -0.32 16.69
N ALA A 234 -0.48 0.64 15.79
CA ALA A 234 0.34 0.80 14.59
C ALA A 234 1.78 1.26 14.89
N TYR A 235 1.96 2.03 15.94
CA TYR A 235 3.27 2.60 16.34
C TYR A 235 3.49 2.42 17.85
N PRO A 236 3.75 1.17 18.30
CA PRO A 236 4.00 0.89 19.71
C PRO A 236 5.37 1.40 20.14
N GLN A 237 5.51 1.60 21.45
CA GLN A 237 6.78 1.88 22.09
C GLN A 237 7.38 0.58 22.66
N LEU A 238 8.67 0.38 22.46
CA LEU A 238 9.46 -0.68 23.07
C LEU A 238 10.58 -0.07 23.90
N SER A 239 10.90 -0.71 25.01
CA SER A 239 12.12 -0.41 25.75
C SER A 239 13.35 -1.01 25.05
N ALA A 240 14.53 -0.48 25.36
CA ALA A 240 15.79 -1.05 24.86
C ALA A 240 15.96 -2.52 25.27
N GLU A 241 15.50 -2.91 26.47
CA GLU A 241 15.56 -4.29 26.97
C GLU A 241 14.64 -5.24 26.19
N GLU A 242 13.47 -4.76 25.75
CA GLU A 242 12.57 -5.56 24.90
C GLU A 242 13.20 -5.80 23.53
N ILE A 243 13.83 -4.79 22.95
CA ILE A 243 14.54 -4.91 21.66
C ILE A 243 15.73 -5.88 21.80
N LEU A 244 16.53 -5.75 22.87
CA LEU A 244 17.64 -6.67 23.18
C LEU A 244 17.16 -8.11 23.32
N ARG A 245 16.06 -8.33 24.05
CA ARG A 245 15.47 -9.67 24.26
C ARG A 245 14.92 -10.26 22.96
N ALA A 246 14.35 -9.44 22.10
CA ALA A 246 13.84 -9.86 20.80
C ALA A 246 14.97 -10.24 19.82
N ASP A 247 16.19 -9.75 20.06
CA ASP A 247 17.40 -10.01 19.27
C ASP A 247 17.13 -9.93 17.76
N PRO A 248 16.83 -8.74 17.20
CA PRO A 248 16.56 -8.61 15.77
C PRO A 248 17.80 -8.99 14.94
N GLU A 249 17.55 -9.66 13.81
CA GLU A 249 18.54 -10.06 12.83
C GLU A 249 18.76 -8.99 11.75
N VAL A 250 17.77 -8.09 11.62
CA VAL A 250 17.83 -6.93 10.73
C VAL A 250 17.27 -5.72 11.49
N ILE A 251 18.00 -4.61 11.49
CA ILE A 251 17.53 -3.31 11.95
C ILE A 251 17.39 -2.41 10.73
N VAL A 252 16.16 -1.90 10.51
CA VAL A 252 15.86 -1.01 9.39
C VAL A 252 15.65 0.41 9.90
N LEU A 253 16.38 1.36 9.33
CA LEU A 253 16.27 2.78 9.62
C LEU A 253 15.70 3.48 8.38
N ALA A 254 14.59 4.19 8.51
CA ALA A 254 14.15 5.11 7.48
C ALA A 254 15.11 6.31 7.50
N ALA A 255 15.96 6.43 6.48
CA ALA A 255 17.08 7.38 6.43
C ALA A 255 16.62 8.84 6.27
N ALA A 256 15.82 9.32 7.23
CA ALA A 256 15.38 10.72 7.30
C ALA A 256 16.48 11.59 7.93
N PRO A 257 16.47 12.91 7.72
CA PRO A 257 17.46 13.82 8.30
C PRO A 257 17.59 13.74 9.82
N TYR A 258 16.56 13.25 10.49
CA TYR A 258 16.47 13.12 11.96
C TYR A 258 16.68 11.70 12.46
N SER A 259 16.81 10.71 11.58
CA SER A 259 17.06 9.31 11.98
C SER A 259 18.49 9.12 12.46
N ALA A 260 18.66 8.24 13.44
CA ALA A 260 19.98 7.82 13.85
C ALA A 260 20.73 7.15 12.69
N LYS A 261 22.04 7.38 12.61
CA LYS A 261 22.88 6.67 11.65
C LYS A 261 23.18 5.25 12.16
N PRO A 262 23.46 4.29 11.27
CA PRO A 262 23.79 2.91 11.65
C PRO A 262 24.85 2.81 12.75
N GLU A 263 25.90 3.64 12.69
CA GLU A 263 27.00 3.66 13.66
C GLU A 263 26.51 4.13 15.04
N GLN A 264 25.60 5.09 15.10
CA GLN A 264 25.02 5.59 16.34
C GLN A 264 24.12 4.53 16.98
N VAL A 265 23.34 3.79 16.17
CA VAL A 265 22.52 2.68 16.65
C VAL A 265 23.40 1.54 17.18
N ALA A 266 24.45 1.16 16.46
CA ALA A 266 25.41 0.13 16.90
C ALA A 266 26.12 0.48 18.21
N ALA A 267 26.36 1.77 18.46
CA ALA A 267 27.06 2.26 19.65
C ALA A 267 26.15 2.39 20.90
N ARG A 268 24.86 2.12 20.81
CA ARG A 268 23.94 2.16 21.96
C ARG A 268 24.34 1.12 23.01
N THR A 269 24.20 1.47 24.29
CA THR A 269 24.57 0.60 25.41
C THR A 269 23.89 -0.76 25.32
N GLY A 270 24.67 -1.84 25.33
CA GLY A 270 24.19 -3.23 25.26
C GLY A 270 23.87 -3.74 23.85
N TRP A 271 23.74 -2.85 22.84
CA TRP A 271 23.29 -3.24 21.49
C TRP A 271 24.33 -4.06 20.70
N SER A 272 25.59 -4.04 21.11
CA SER A 272 26.63 -4.93 20.57
C SER A 272 26.30 -6.43 20.72
N ALA A 273 25.37 -6.78 21.62
CA ALA A 273 24.88 -8.15 21.78
C ALA A 273 23.84 -8.57 20.72
N ILE A 274 23.18 -7.61 20.03
CA ILE A 274 22.14 -7.85 19.03
C ILE A 274 22.73 -8.51 17.77
N SER A 275 22.05 -9.52 17.26
CA SER A 275 22.46 -10.25 16.05
C SER A 275 22.65 -9.34 14.83
N ALA A 276 21.77 -8.38 14.62
CA ALA A 276 21.88 -7.40 13.52
C ALA A 276 23.15 -6.54 13.64
N VAL A 277 23.55 -6.16 14.85
CA VAL A 277 24.77 -5.36 15.09
C VAL A 277 26.00 -6.21 14.83
N LYS A 278 26.06 -7.43 15.37
CA LYS A 278 27.17 -8.37 15.17
C LYS A 278 27.44 -8.69 13.70
N ASN A 279 26.35 -8.78 12.92
CA ASN A 279 26.41 -9.20 11.52
C ASN A 279 26.40 -8.01 10.53
N GLY A 280 26.50 -6.76 11.01
CA GLY A 280 26.49 -5.57 10.18
C GLY A 280 25.17 -5.37 9.41
N ARG A 281 24.04 -5.83 9.99
CA ARG A 281 22.70 -5.79 9.39
C ARG A 281 21.85 -4.62 9.93
N ILE A 282 22.48 -3.48 10.20
CA ILE A 282 21.78 -2.20 10.40
C ILE A 282 21.75 -1.52 9.03
N VAL A 283 20.58 -1.44 8.44
CA VAL A 283 20.41 -1.03 7.05
C VAL A 283 19.49 0.19 6.96
N THR A 284 19.68 1.01 5.93
CA THR A 284 18.85 2.18 5.69
C THR A 284 17.93 1.95 4.50
N ILE A 285 16.75 2.58 4.54
CA ILE A 285 15.79 2.59 3.44
C ILE A 285 15.36 4.02 3.14
N GLU A 286 14.99 4.30 1.89
CA GLU A 286 14.55 5.63 1.47
C GLU A 286 13.22 6.00 2.16
N PRO A 287 13.18 7.10 2.97
CA PRO A 287 12.04 7.41 3.81
C PRO A 287 10.76 7.74 3.04
N ASN A 288 10.87 8.46 1.90
CA ASN A 288 9.71 8.83 1.10
C ASN A 288 9.08 7.63 0.38
N LEU A 289 9.86 6.57 0.17
CA LEU A 289 9.36 5.34 -0.39
C LEU A 289 8.61 4.51 0.67
N ILE A 290 9.15 4.47 1.90
CA ILE A 290 8.66 3.56 2.93
C ILE A 290 7.58 4.18 3.82
N ASN A 291 7.59 5.50 4.00
CA ASN A 291 6.63 6.19 4.88
C ASN A 291 5.37 6.68 4.14
N ARG A 292 5.25 6.41 2.85
CA ARG A 292 4.12 6.84 2.02
C ARG A 292 3.34 5.62 1.52
N PRO A 293 2.18 5.28 2.12
CA PRO A 293 1.31 4.21 1.64
C PRO A 293 0.61 4.64 0.33
N GLY A 294 1.38 4.69 -0.75
CA GLY A 294 1.00 5.23 -2.04
C GLY A 294 1.18 4.26 -3.21
N PRO A 295 1.03 4.72 -4.44
CA PRO A 295 1.12 3.88 -5.65
C PRO A 295 2.45 3.14 -5.82
N ARG A 296 3.52 3.62 -5.15
CA ARG A 296 4.86 3.03 -5.18
C ARG A 296 5.08 1.90 -4.16
N VAL A 297 4.01 1.42 -3.50
CA VAL A 297 4.12 0.38 -2.45
C VAL A 297 4.76 -0.93 -2.96
N GLY A 298 4.62 -1.26 -4.24
CA GLY A 298 5.30 -2.41 -4.83
C GLY A 298 6.84 -2.25 -4.84
N GLU A 299 7.32 -1.04 -5.11
CA GLU A 299 8.74 -0.70 -5.03
C GLU A 299 9.23 -0.71 -3.57
N ALA A 300 8.39 -0.22 -2.64
CA ALA A 300 8.67 -0.30 -1.20
C ALA A 300 8.79 -1.75 -0.73
N ALA A 301 7.88 -2.63 -1.17
CA ALA A 301 7.92 -4.05 -0.84
C ALA A 301 9.18 -4.73 -1.38
N GLU A 302 9.58 -4.44 -2.61
CA GLU A 302 10.82 -4.97 -3.19
C GLU A 302 12.06 -4.45 -2.47
N ALA A 303 12.11 -3.14 -2.19
CA ALA A 303 13.22 -2.54 -1.44
C ALA A 303 13.36 -3.18 -0.06
N TYR A 304 12.25 -3.39 0.63
CA TYR A 304 12.25 -4.07 1.92
C TYR A 304 12.72 -5.52 1.82
N ALA A 305 12.22 -6.27 0.83
CA ALA A 305 12.61 -7.67 0.61
C ALA A 305 14.10 -7.82 0.29
N ARG A 306 14.70 -6.88 -0.45
CA ARG A 306 16.15 -6.83 -0.70
C ARG A 306 16.96 -6.63 0.58
N LEU A 307 16.44 -5.88 1.55
CA LEU A 307 17.07 -5.70 2.85
C LEU A 307 16.93 -6.92 3.75
N VAL A 308 15.77 -7.58 3.74
CA VAL A 308 15.49 -8.75 4.59
C VAL A 308 16.17 -10.00 4.03
N HIS A 309 16.12 -10.22 2.71
CA HIS A 309 16.62 -11.38 1.99
C HIS A 309 17.56 -11.01 0.84
N PRO A 310 18.73 -10.40 1.11
CA PRO A 310 19.66 -10.01 0.06
C PRO A 310 20.14 -11.18 -0.81
N GLU A 311 20.14 -12.41 -0.27
CA GLU A 311 20.50 -13.64 -0.98
C GLU A 311 19.57 -13.96 -2.15
N LEU A 312 18.31 -13.53 -2.10
CA LEU A 312 17.33 -13.74 -3.18
C LEU A 312 17.46 -12.72 -4.33
N TYR A 313 18.30 -11.69 -4.16
CA TYR A 313 18.42 -10.57 -5.10
C TYR A 313 19.86 -10.39 -5.63
N ARG A 314 20.68 -11.46 -5.52
CA ARG A 314 22.04 -11.53 -6.08
C ARG A 314 22.04 -11.87 -7.55
#